data_2643ee73a85c3742a3408fb66ee49032
#
_entry.id   2643ee73a85c3742a3408fb66ee49032
#
_cell.length_a   1.000
_cell.length_b   1.000
_cell.length_c   1.000
_cell.angle_alpha   90.00
_cell.angle_beta   90.00
_cell.angle_gamma   90.00
#
_symmetry.space_group_name_H-M   'P 1'
#
loop_
_entity.id
_entity.type
_entity.pdbx_description
1 polymer ?
#
loop_
_entity_poly.entity_id
_entity_poly.type
_entity_poly.pdbx_seq_one_letter_code
_entity_poly.pdbx_strand_id
1 'polypeptide(L)'
;MKITGKILRAVAIILLILTAAFNLLGGAGTTCAAFFTEKYPTLAALVSVKWLYQILVVTTVATGVAGIWATVGLVRGKEKYYRNTLIVLIAGTVLGGIQYFTSLAMRGAAAPANIKFYLNTFTLIVFLICGMPGIREWIDFEKKDGSAKNAAVGAAAFLAGLLTMSTPMWAGPSHTYLGQNWVYVLAAPLNIAGSLLVLGGLAWLLKALLREARSLQVENV
;
A
#
# COMPACT_ATOMS: atom_id res chain seq x y z
N MET A 1 19.48 18.29 5.52
CA MET A 1 18.78 17.09 6.06
C MET A 1 19.82 16.02 6.30
N LYS A 2 19.90 15.44 7.52
CA LYS A 2 20.86 14.35 7.80
C LYS A 2 20.49 13.11 6.98
N ILE A 3 21.45 12.23 6.65
CA ILE A 3 21.24 10.99 5.86
C ILE A 3 20.10 10.15 6.47
N THR A 4 20.07 10.03 7.80
CA THR A 4 19.00 9.33 8.53
C THR A 4 17.60 9.88 8.22
N GLY A 5 17.44 11.21 8.12
CA GLY A 5 16.15 11.83 7.78
C GLY A 5 15.70 11.52 6.33
N LYS A 6 16.65 11.46 5.39
CA LYS A 6 16.36 11.07 4.00
C LYS A 6 15.86 9.62 3.92
N ILE A 7 16.51 8.71 4.64
CA ILE A 7 16.14 7.29 4.68
C ILE A 7 14.74 7.13 5.30
N LEU A 8 14.50 7.78 6.44
CA LEU A 8 13.22 7.69 7.15
C LEU A 8 12.06 8.22 6.28
N ARG A 9 12.29 9.34 5.59
CA ARG A 9 11.34 9.90 4.62
C ARG A 9 11.06 8.93 3.47
N ALA A 10 12.10 8.32 2.90
CA ALA A 10 11.94 7.33 1.83
C ALA A 10 11.12 6.13 2.29
N VAL A 11 11.43 5.57 3.47
CA VAL A 11 10.68 4.45 4.07
C VAL A 11 9.21 4.82 4.28
N ALA A 12 8.94 6.00 4.86
CA ALA A 12 7.56 6.46 5.06
C ALA A 12 6.79 6.58 3.74
N ILE A 13 7.40 7.13 2.69
CA ILE A 13 6.79 7.26 1.36
C ILE A 13 6.54 5.87 0.74
N ILE A 14 7.49 4.94 0.83
CA ILE A 14 7.34 3.56 0.35
C ILE A 14 6.15 2.89 1.03
N LEU A 15 6.07 2.96 2.36
CA LEU A 15 4.97 2.39 3.12
C LEU A 15 3.62 2.99 2.71
N LEU A 16 3.56 4.31 2.49
CA LEU A 16 2.34 4.98 2.04
C LEU A 16 1.91 4.51 0.64
N ILE A 17 2.85 4.34 -0.29
CA ILE A 17 2.56 3.82 -1.64
C ILE A 17 1.99 2.41 -1.55
N LEU A 18 2.63 1.54 -0.78
CA LEU A 18 2.17 0.17 -0.57
C LEU A 18 0.79 0.15 0.07
N THR A 19 0.57 0.98 1.09
CA THR A 19 -0.74 1.10 1.76
C THR A 19 -1.83 1.54 0.80
N ALA A 20 -1.57 2.54 -0.05
CA ALA A 20 -2.52 2.99 -1.06
C ALA A 20 -2.84 1.87 -2.08
N ALA A 21 -1.81 1.15 -2.55
CA ALA A 21 -1.98 0.02 -3.45
C ALA A 21 -2.81 -1.11 -2.81
N PHE A 22 -2.53 -1.47 -1.56
CA PHE A 22 -3.31 -2.50 -0.85
C PHE A 22 -4.75 -2.05 -0.54
N ASN A 23 -5.01 -0.78 -0.35
CA ASN A 23 -6.38 -0.27 -0.25
C ASN A 23 -7.13 -0.42 -1.58
N LEU A 24 -6.50 -0.13 -2.73
CA LEU A 24 -7.12 -0.34 -4.04
C LEU A 24 -7.36 -1.82 -4.33
N LEU A 25 -6.36 -2.66 -4.16
CA LEU A 25 -6.47 -4.11 -4.37
C LEU A 25 -7.46 -4.74 -3.39
N GLY A 26 -7.43 -4.32 -2.12
CA GLY A 26 -8.36 -4.78 -1.10
C GLY A 26 -9.80 -4.34 -1.37
N GLY A 27 -9.99 -3.13 -1.92
CA GLY A 27 -11.30 -2.67 -2.40
C GLY A 27 -11.80 -3.55 -3.54
N ALA A 28 -10.98 -3.79 -4.56
CA ALA A 28 -11.32 -4.69 -5.67
C ALA A 28 -11.64 -6.12 -5.17
N GLY A 29 -10.81 -6.68 -4.28
CA GLY A 29 -11.05 -8.01 -3.70
C GLY A 29 -12.30 -8.10 -2.83
N THR A 30 -12.70 -6.99 -2.20
CA THR A 30 -13.94 -6.91 -1.39
C THR A 30 -15.22 -6.99 -2.25
N THR A 31 -15.10 -6.75 -3.56
CA THR A 31 -16.25 -6.81 -4.50
C THR A 31 -16.96 -8.16 -4.45
N CYS A 32 -16.23 -9.27 -4.32
CA CYS A 32 -16.84 -10.59 -4.20
C CYS A 32 -17.73 -10.70 -2.94
N ALA A 33 -17.29 -10.18 -1.81
CA ALA A 33 -18.06 -10.16 -0.57
C ALA A 33 -19.20 -9.13 -0.58
N ALA A 34 -19.13 -8.10 -1.44
CA ALA A 34 -20.16 -7.07 -1.57
C ALA A 34 -21.29 -7.44 -2.51
N PHE A 35 -20.99 -8.16 -3.61
CA PHE A 35 -21.96 -8.37 -4.69
C PHE A 35 -22.23 -9.84 -5.01
N PHE A 36 -21.33 -10.74 -4.65
CA PHE A 36 -21.40 -12.16 -5.02
C PHE A 36 -21.36 -13.09 -3.80
N THR A 37 -21.78 -12.60 -2.64
CA THR A 37 -21.72 -13.32 -1.35
C THR A 37 -22.38 -14.70 -1.43
N GLU A 38 -23.53 -14.79 -2.12
CA GLU A 38 -24.32 -16.02 -2.26
C GLU A 38 -23.66 -17.06 -3.19
N LYS A 39 -22.76 -16.62 -4.08
CA LYS A 39 -22.07 -17.50 -5.04
C LYS A 39 -20.89 -18.25 -4.43
N TYR A 40 -20.38 -17.75 -3.30
CA TYR A 40 -19.19 -18.30 -2.67
C TYR A 40 -19.50 -18.86 -1.28
N PRO A 41 -19.45 -20.19 -1.07
CA PRO A 41 -19.74 -20.81 0.23
C PRO A 41 -18.93 -20.21 1.39
N THR A 42 -17.68 -19.81 1.13
CA THR A 42 -16.79 -19.17 2.11
C THR A 42 -17.24 -17.77 2.53
N LEU A 43 -18.18 -17.16 1.80
CA LEU A 43 -18.73 -15.83 2.07
C LEU A 43 -20.18 -15.89 2.56
N ALA A 44 -20.80 -17.06 2.64
CA ALA A 44 -22.21 -17.21 3.01
C ALA A 44 -22.56 -16.54 4.36
N ALA A 45 -21.65 -16.60 5.33
CA ALA A 45 -21.84 -15.94 6.62
C ALA A 45 -21.92 -14.39 6.52
N LEU A 46 -21.48 -13.78 5.42
CA LEU A 46 -21.51 -12.33 5.22
C LEU A 46 -22.80 -11.82 4.58
N VAL A 47 -23.73 -12.70 4.21
CA VAL A 47 -24.99 -12.33 3.54
C VAL A 47 -25.78 -11.30 4.35
N SER A 48 -25.88 -11.47 5.67
CA SER A 48 -26.58 -10.56 6.58
C SER A 48 -25.96 -9.16 6.68
N VAL A 49 -24.67 -9.04 6.37
CA VAL A 49 -23.91 -7.78 6.42
C VAL A 49 -23.40 -7.35 5.04
N LYS A 50 -23.98 -7.87 3.97
CA LYS A 50 -23.61 -7.57 2.57
C LYS A 50 -23.63 -6.07 2.29
N TRP A 51 -24.61 -5.35 2.78
CA TRP A 51 -24.71 -3.90 2.66
C TRP A 51 -23.47 -3.16 3.19
N LEU A 52 -22.91 -3.64 4.32
CA LEU A 52 -21.69 -3.06 4.90
C LEU A 52 -20.51 -3.26 3.95
N TYR A 53 -20.39 -4.44 3.34
CA TYR A 53 -19.32 -4.70 2.37
C TYR A 53 -19.45 -3.87 1.10
N GLN A 54 -20.64 -3.51 0.67
CA GLN A 54 -20.89 -2.57 -0.44
C GLN A 54 -20.35 -1.17 -0.11
N ILE A 55 -20.60 -0.68 1.10
CA ILE A 55 -20.02 0.59 1.57
C ILE A 55 -18.49 0.49 1.67
N LEU A 56 -17.99 -0.63 2.20
CA LEU A 56 -16.55 -0.85 2.36
C LEU A 56 -15.79 -0.92 1.03
N VAL A 57 -16.37 -1.45 -0.04
CA VAL A 57 -15.77 -1.40 -1.39
C VAL A 57 -15.52 0.05 -1.80
N VAL A 58 -16.58 0.86 -1.80
CA VAL A 58 -16.51 2.25 -2.26
C VAL A 58 -15.54 3.07 -1.40
N THR A 59 -15.68 2.99 -0.09
CA THR A 59 -14.85 3.76 0.85
C THR A 59 -13.40 3.33 0.85
N THR A 60 -13.12 2.03 0.70
CA THR A 60 -11.74 1.52 0.62
C THR A 60 -11.06 1.94 -0.69
N VAL A 61 -11.76 1.87 -1.82
CA VAL A 61 -11.22 2.37 -3.10
C VAL A 61 -10.97 3.88 -3.03
N ALA A 62 -11.92 4.65 -2.49
CA ALA A 62 -11.74 6.10 -2.29
C ALA A 62 -10.53 6.40 -1.40
N THR A 63 -10.33 5.63 -0.32
CA THR A 63 -9.15 5.76 0.54
C THR A 63 -7.85 5.44 -0.20
N GLY A 64 -7.85 4.43 -1.07
CA GLY A 64 -6.70 4.09 -1.91
C GLY A 64 -6.35 5.22 -2.89
N VAL A 65 -7.35 5.79 -3.57
CA VAL A 65 -7.18 6.96 -4.46
C VAL A 65 -6.67 8.18 -3.68
N ALA A 66 -7.26 8.47 -2.53
CA ALA A 66 -6.80 9.54 -1.63
C ALA A 66 -5.36 9.31 -1.15
N GLY A 67 -4.97 8.04 -0.91
CA GLY A 67 -3.60 7.64 -0.58
C GLY A 67 -2.60 7.97 -1.69
N ILE A 68 -2.94 7.68 -2.95
CA ILE A 68 -2.11 8.07 -4.11
C ILE A 68 -1.98 9.59 -4.17
N TRP A 69 -3.08 10.32 -4.03
CA TRP A 69 -3.08 11.78 -4.05
C TRP A 69 -2.22 12.37 -2.92
N ALA A 70 -2.34 11.85 -1.70
CA ALA A 70 -1.53 12.24 -0.56
C ALA A 70 -0.04 11.96 -0.81
N THR A 71 0.28 10.79 -1.35
CA THR A 71 1.65 10.39 -1.73
C THR A 71 2.26 11.38 -2.73
N VAL A 72 1.53 11.71 -3.79
CA VAL A 72 2.00 12.69 -4.79
C VAL A 72 2.29 14.05 -4.17
N GLY A 73 1.44 14.50 -3.25
CA GLY A 73 1.63 15.76 -2.54
C GLY A 73 2.85 15.76 -1.61
N LEU A 74 3.04 14.69 -0.82
CA LEU A 74 4.21 14.50 0.04
C LEU A 74 5.51 14.46 -0.76
N VAL A 75 5.50 13.69 -1.84
CA VAL A 75 6.66 13.59 -2.75
C VAL A 75 7.01 14.94 -3.36
N ARG A 76 6.02 15.78 -3.64
CA ARG A 76 6.21 17.14 -4.18
C ARG A 76 6.60 18.18 -3.12
N GLY A 77 6.66 17.79 -1.84
CA GLY A 77 6.97 18.70 -0.72
C GLY A 77 5.91 19.80 -0.56
N LYS A 78 4.64 19.48 -0.79
CA LYS A 78 3.56 20.46 -0.63
C LYS A 78 3.16 20.57 0.85
N GLU A 79 2.97 21.79 1.33
CA GLU A 79 2.42 22.07 2.66
C GLU A 79 1.08 21.34 2.87
N LYS A 80 0.78 21.00 4.13
CA LYS A 80 -0.46 20.33 4.57
C LYS A 80 -0.61 18.86 4.13
N TYR A 81 0.22 18.34 3.20
CA TYR A 81 0.06 16.95 2.75
C TYR A 81 0.45 15.92 3.81
N TYR A 82 1.33 16.26 4.75
CA TYR A 82 1.58 15.42 5.92
C TYR A 82 0.29 15.19 6.73
N ARG A 83 -0.46 16.26 7.04
CA ARG A 83 -1.76 16.18 7.74
C ARG A 83 -2.79 15.38 6.93
N ASN A 84 -2.88 15.63 5.64
CA ASN A 84 -3.79 14.91 4.75
C ASN A 84 -3.46 13.41 4.71
N THR A 85 -2.17 13.06 4.72
CA THR A 85 -1.72 11.65 4.80
C THR A 85 -2.19 11.00 6.10
N LEU A 86 -2.07 11.67 7.25
CA LEU A 86 -2.57 11.15 8.52
C LEU A 86 -4.08 10.89 8.48
N ILE A 87 -4.85 11.82 7.91
CA ILE A 87 -6.32 11.65 7.77
C ILE A 87 -6.63 10.41 6.92
N VAL A 88 -5.94 10.24 5.79
CA VAL A 88 -6.13 9.06 4.91
C VAL A 88 -5.75 7.77 5.61
N LEU A 89 -4.64 7.76 6.37
CA LEU A 89 -4.19 6.57 7.10
C LEU A 89 -5.13 6.23 8.27
N ILE A 90 -5.66 7.22 8.99
CA ILE A 90 -6.67 7.01 10.03
C ILE A 90 -7.94 6.41 9.41
N ALA A 91 -8.43 7.00 8.32
CA ALA A 91 -9.60 6.47 7.62
C ALA A 91 -9.36 5.03 7.14
N GLY A 92 -8.21 4.74 6.53
CA GLY A 92 -7.84 3.40 6.07
C GLY A 92 -7.73 2.38 7.21
N THR A 93 -7.20 2.80 8.37
CA THR A 93 -7.12 1.96 9.57
C THR A 93 -8.50 1.66 10.14
N VAL A 94 -9.38 2.64 10.24
CA VAL A 94 -10.74 2.47 10.74
C VAL A 94 -11.55 1.57 9.81
N LEU A 95 -11.57 1.85 8.51
CA LEU A 95 -12.30 1.06 7.52
C LEU A 95 -11.73 -0.38 7.41
N GLY A 96 -10.40 -0.50 7.44
CA GLY A 96 -9.72 -1.79 7.48
C GLY A 96 -10.05 -2.59 8.73
N GLY A 97 -10.11 -1.92 9.88
CA GLY A 97 -10.51 -2.52 11.17
C GLY A 97 -11.94 -2.99 11.16
N ILE A 98 -12.90 -2.18 10.69
CA ILE A 98 -14.30 -2.59 10.55
C ILE A 98 -14.40 -3.85 9.69
N GLN A 99 -13.74 -3.88 8.53
CA GLN A 99 -13.75 -5.05 7.66
C GLN A 99 -13.11 -6.28 8.31
N TYR A 100 -11.95 -6.09 8.97
CA TYR A 100 -11.22 -7.15 9.65
C TYR A 100 -12.05 -7.80 10.75
N PHE A 101 -12.56 -6.99 11.69
CA PHE A 101 -13.31 -7.51 12.84
C PHE A 101 -14.67 -8.09 12.43
N THR A 102 -15.36 -7.49 11.46
CA THR A 102 -16.60 -8.06 10.91
C THR A 102 -16.33 -9.42 10.26
N SER A 103 -15.30 -9.52 9.42
CA SER A 103 -14.94 -10.78 8.78
C SER A 103 -14.55 -11.86 9.81
N LEU A 104 -13.77 -11.49 10.82
CA LEU A 104 -13.37 -12.39 11.89
C LEU A 104 -14.58 -12.90 12.70
N ALA A 105 -15.49 -11.99 13.09
CA ALA A 105 -16.68 -12.32 13.86
C ALA A 105 -17.65 -13.21 13.08
N MET A 106 -17.86 -12.93 11.78
CA MET A 106 -18.86 -13.64 10.98
C MET A 106 -18.35 -14.93 10.36
N ARG A 107 -17.04 -15.01 10.02
CA ARG A 107 -16.46 -16.14 9.28
C ARG A 107 -15.45 -16.94 10.08
N GLY A 108 -15.04 -16.45 11.27
CA GLY A 108 -13.89 -17.01 11.99
C GLY A 108 -12.54 -16.78 11.28
N ALA A 109 -12.52 -16.04 10.16
CA ALA A 109 -11.33 -15.78 9.37
C ALA A 109 -11.35 -14.35 8.80
N ALA A 110 -10.24 -13.66 8.90
CA ALA A 110 -10.10 -12.27 8.45
C ALA A 110 -9.31 -12.10 7.14
N ALA A 111 -8.72 -13.16 6.62
CA ALA A 111 -7.99 -13.09 5.36
C ALA A 111 -8.94 -12.84 4.16
N PRO A 112 -8.52 -12.00 3.20
CA PRO A 112 -7.29 -11.21 3.10
C PRO A 112 -7.37 -9.80 3.72
N ALA A 113 -8.46 -9.43 4.42
CA ALA A 113 -8.66 -8.09 5.00
C ALA A 113 -7.60 -7.73 6.07
N ASN A 114 -7.03 -8.72 6.73
CA ASN A 114 -6.00 -8.58 7.76
C ASN A 114 -4.76 -7.82 7.24
N ILE A 115 -4.26 -8.15 6.05
CA ILE A 115 -3.06 -7.51 5.48
C ILE A 115 -3.27 -6.01 5.31
N LYS A 116 -4.43 -5.63 4.75
CA LYS A 116 -4.79 -4.22 4.55
C LYS A 116 -4.87 -3.48 5.89
N PHE A 117 -5.52 -4.06 6.89
CA PHE A 117 -5.66 -3.45 8.21
C PHE A 117 -4.29 -3.26 8.90
N TYR A 118 -3.46 -4.31 8.92
CA TYR A 118 -2.15 -4.24 9.56
C TYR A 118 -1.22 -3.25 8.85
N LEU A 119 -1.22 -3.22 7.52
CA LEU A 119 -0.38 -2.30 6.76
C LEU A 119 -0.80 -0.83 6.97
N ASN A 120 -2.13 -0.53 6.96
CA ASN A 120 -2.61 0.82 7.27
C ASN A 120 -2.21 1.24 8.69
N THR A 121 -2.42 0.36 9.68
CA THR A 121 -2.08 0.63 11.08
C THR A 121 -0.58 0.84 11.26
N PHE A 122 0.25 -0.03 10.69
CA PHE A 122 1.70 0.09 10.78
C PHE A 122 2.19 1.39 10.12
N THR A 123 1.69 1.70 8.93
CA THR A 123 2.04 2.94 8.22
C THR A 123 1.59 4.17 9.02
N LEU A 124 0.40 4.14 9.62
CA LEU A 124 -0.08 5.21 10.51
C LEU A 124 0.88 5.42 11.69
N ILE A 125 1.29 4.35 12.38
CA ILE A 125 2.23 4.42 13.50
C ILE A 125 3.56 5.06 13.04
N VAL A 126 4.11 4.62 11.91
CA VAL A 126 5.34 5.21 11.35
C VAL A 126 5.16 6.70 11.07
N PHE A 127 4.04 7.13 10.49
CA PHE A 127 3.78 8.54 10.23
C PHE A 127 3.59 9.34 11.53
N LEU A 128 2.95 8.78 12.55
CA LEU A 128 2.84 9.42 13.86
C LEU A 128 4.22 9.62 14.50
N ILE A 129 5.09 8.61 14.45
CA ILE A 129 6.49 8.71 14.92
C ILE A 129 7.24 9.79 14.13
N CYS A 130 7.10 9.80 12.80
CA CYS A 130 7.70 10.82 11.94
C CYS A 130 7.22 12.25 12.26
N GLY A 131 6.04 12.39 12.84
CA GLY A 131 5.45 13.67 13.26
C GLY A 131 5.89 14.18 14.63
N MET A 132 6.60 13.35 15.40
CA MET A 132 7.07 13.76 16.74
C MET A 132 8.07 14.94 16.63
N PRO A 133 8.02 15.90 17.55
CA PRO A 133 9.02 16.96 17.63
C PRO A 133 10.44 16.39 17.54
N GLY A 134 11.41 16.97 17.07
CA GLY A 134 12.76 16.41 16.92
C GLY A 134 12.93 15.45 15.74
N ILE A 135 12.05 14.48 15.53
CA ILE A 135 12.11 13.58 14.36
C ILE A 135 11.62 14.32 13.12
N ARG A 136 10.54 15.08 13.23
CA ARG A 136 9.97 15.89 12.16
C ARG A 136 10.99 16.85 11.55
N GLU A 137 11.84 17.45 12.38
CA GLU A 137 12.91 18.37 11.94
C GLU A 137 13.96 17.67 11.07
N TRP A 138 14.20 16.38 11.30
CA TRP A 138 15.17 15.60 10.51
C TRP A 138 14.59 15.18 9.15
N ILE A 139 13.29 14.90 9.10
CA ILE A 139 12.64 14.31 7.93
C ILE A 139 12.23 15.37 6.91
N ASP A 140 11.71 16.51 7.37
CA ASP A 140 11.23 17.63 6.56
C ASP A 140 10.46 17.19 5.29
N PHE A 141 9.20 16.78 5.49
CA PHE A 141 8.34 16.36 4.38
C PHE A 141 8.01 17.47 3.38
N GLU A 142 8.23 18.74 3.75
CA GLU A 142 7.94 19.91 2.92
C GLU A 142 9.12 20.27 1.99
N LYS A 143 10.31 19.70 2.24
CA LYS A 143 11.46 19.92 1.39
C LYS A 143 11.34 19.15 0.07
N LYS A 144 11.57 19.84 -1.05
CA LYS A 144 11.66 19.19 -2.36
C LYS A 144 13.00 18.46 -2.48
N ASP A 145 12.99 17.14 -2.34
CA ASP A 145 14.15 16.27 -2.55
C ASP A 145 13.86 15.32 -3.71
N GLY A 146 14.49 15.61 -4.86
CA GLY A 146 14.26 14.84 -6.08
C GLY A 146 14.90 13.43 -6.05
N SER A 147 15.99 13.24 -5.30
CA SER A 147 16.69 11.94 -5.25
C SER A 147 15.95 10.95 -4.35
N ALA A 148 15.57 11.36 -3.15
CA ALA A 148 14.77 10.54 -2.24
C ALA A 148 13.41 10.15 -2.84
N LYS A 149 12.80 11.05 -3.64
CA LYS A 149 11.58 10.77 -4.39
C LYS A 149 11.77 9.61 -5.37
N ASN A 150 12.79 9.71 -6.21
CA ASN A 150 13.02 8.70 -7.25
C ASN A 150 13.40 7.35 -6.63
N ALA A 151 14.20 7.35 -5.57
CA ALA A 151 14.53 6.15 -4.81
C ALA A 151 13.27 5.50 -4.21
N ALA A 152 12.39 6.29 -3.59
CA ALA A 152 11.14 5.78 -3.00
C ALA A 152 10.21 5.16 -4.04
N VAL A 153 10.04 5.81 -5.21
CA VAL A 153 9.22 5.26 -6.30
C VAL A 153 9.80 3.96 -6.84
N GLY A 154 11.12 3.91 -7.06
CA GLY A 154 11.80 2.70 -7.52
C GLY A 154 11.66 1.53 -6.52
N ALA A 155 11.90 1.80 -5.24
CA ALA A 155 11.75 0.81 -4.19
C ALA A 155 10.30 0.32 -4.03
N ALA A 156 9.32 1.22 -4.12
CA ALA A 156 7.91 0.84 -4.07
C ALA A 156 7.50 -0.05 -5.25
N ALA A 157 7.93 0.29 -6.47
CA ALA A 157 7.68 -0.53 -7.66
C ALA A 157 8.33 -1.92 -7.52
N PHE A 158 9.57 -1.98 -7.03
CA PHE A 158 10.29 -3.23 -6.77
C PHE A 158 9.52 -4.13 -5.78
N LEU A 159 9.11 -3.57 -4.63
CA LEU A 159 8.36 -4.30 -3.61
C LEU A 159 6.96 -4.71 -4.11
N ALA A 160 6.27 -3.84 -4.85
CA ALA A 160 4.99 -4.18 -5.47
C ALA A 160 5.14 -5.34 -6.46
N GLY A 161 6.23 -5.38 -7.22
CA GLY A 161 6.53 -6.50 -8.12
C GLY A 161 6.74 -7.82 -7.37
N LEU A 162 7.52 -7.82 -6.28
CA LEU A 162 7.70 -9.00 -5.43
C LEU A 162 6.38 -9.49 -4.82
N LEU A 163 5.54 -8.55 -4.33
CA LEU A 163 4.22 -8.87 -3.80
C LEU A 163 3.30 -9.46 -4.87
N THR A 164 3.35 -8.93 -6.10
CA THR A 164 2.58 -9.47 -7.23
C THR A 164 3.01 -10.91 -7.58
N MET A 165 4.31 -11.18 -7.64
CA MET A 165 4.82 -12.52 -7.89
C MET A 165 4.52 -13.50 -6.75
N SER A 166 4.46 -13.04 -5.50
CA SER A 166 4.11 -13.85 -4.34
C SER A 166 2.60 -14.09 -4.16
N THR A 167 1.74 -13.53 -5.03
CA THR A 167 0.28 -13.65 -4.94
C THR A 167 -0.22 -15.09 -4.76
N PRO A 168 0.34 -16.13 -5.41
CA PRO A 168 -0.09 -17.51 -5.19
C PRO A 168 0.03 -17.98 -3.74
N MET A 169 1.01 -17.48 -2.99
CA MET A 169 1.27 -17.90 -1.61
C MET A 169 0.22 -17.40 -0.62
N TRP A 170 -0.25 -16.16 -0.79
CA TRP A 170 -1.14 -15.52 0.19
C TRP A 170 -2.59 -15.36 -0.31
N ALA A 171 -2.83 -15.35 -1.61
CA ALA A 171 -4.17 -15.23 -2.19
C ALA A 171 -4.71 -16.57 -2.70
N GLY A 172 -3.85 -17.53 -3.04
CA GLY A 172 -4.24 -18.81 -3.61
C GLY A 172 -5.39 -19.51 -2.88
N PRO A 173 -5.31 -19.73 -1.56
CA PRO A 173 -6.33 -20.46 -0.81
C PRO A 173 -7.73 -19.84 -0.88
N SER A 174 -7.83 -18.52 -1.01
CA SER A 174 -9.10 -17.78 -0.99
C SER A 174 -9.71 -17.56 -2.38
N HIS A 175 -9.04 -17.95 -3.46
CA HIS A 175 -9.45 -17.69 -4.83
C HIS A 175 -9.78 -18.95 -5.63
N THR A 176 -10.19 -20.00 -4.95
CA THR A 176 -10.67 -21.24 -5.60
C THR A 176 -12.17 -21.12 -5.87
N TYR A 177 -12.55 -21.24 -7.15
CA TYR A 177 -13.94 -21.18 -7.62
C TYR A 177 -14.16 -22.19 -8.73
N LEU A 178 -15.26 -22.94 -8.70
CA LEU A 178 -15.58 -24.03 -9.63
C LEU A 178 -14.44 -25.06 -9.79
N GLY A 179 -13.79 -25.40 -8.67
CA GLY A 179 -12.68 -26.37 -8.66
C GLY A 179 -11.35 -25.85 -9.22
N GLN A 180 -11.31 -24.60 -9.71
CA GLN A 180 -10.08 -23.98 -10.21
C GLN A 180 -9.59 -22.88 -9.26
N ASN A 181 -8.29 -22.89 -9.01
CA ASN A 181 -7.64 -21.80 -8.30
C ASN A 181 -7.21 -20.71 -9.31
N TRP A 182 -7.96 -19.63 -9.36
CA TRP A 182 -7.77 -18.55 -10.32
C TRP A 182 -6.44 -17.83 -10.22
N VAL A 183 -5.80 -17.86 -9.05
CA VAL A 183 -4.46 -17.28 -8.88
C VAL A 183 -3.42 -18.08 -9.69
N TYR A 184 -3.55 -19.40 -9.74
CA TYR A 184 -2.68 -20.23 -10.58
C TYR A 184 -3.01 -20.12 -12.07
N VAL A 185 -4.30 -19.97 -12.41
CA VAL A 185 -4.70 -19.68 -13.80
C VAL A 185 -4.09 -18.36 -14.29
N LEU A 186 -4.02 -17.37 -13.43
CA LEU A 186 -3.42 -16.06 -13.72
C LEU A 186 -1.93 -15.97 -13.38
N ALA A 187 -1.27 -17.07 -13.05
CA ALA A 187 0.14 -17.05 -12.61
C ALA A 187 1.08 -16.45 -13.67
N ALA A 188 0.87 -16.77 -14.96
CA ALA A 188 1.71 -16.22 -16.03
C ALA A 188 1.60 -14.68 -16.14
N PRO A 189 0.41 -14.07 -16.30
CA PRO A 189 0.30 -12.61 -16.33
C PRO A 189 0.74 -11.95 -15.03
N LEU A 190 0.52 -12.55 -13.87
CA LEU A 190 1.00 -12.03 -12.58
C LEU A 190 2.53 -12.02 -12.51
N ASN A 191 3.19 -13.10 -12.96
CA ASN A 191 4.64 -13.16 -12.97
C ASN A 191 5.24 -12.18 -13.99
N ILE A 192 4.64 -12.01 -15.16
CA ILE A 192 5.09 -11.03 -16.16
C ILE A 192 4.97 -9.62 -15.58
N ALA A 193 3.81 -9.25 -15.07
CA ALA A 193 3.58 -7.93 -14.48
C ALA A 193 4.49 -7.68 -13.28
N GLY A 194 4.64 -8.66 -12.40
CA GLY A 194 5.53 -8.58 -11.24
C GLY A 194 7.00 -8.41 -11.66
N SER A 195 7.46 -9.17 -12.65
CA SER A 195 8.84 -9.06 -13.16
C SER A 195 9.10 -7.69 -13.80
N LEU A 196 8.16 -7.15 -14.56
CA LEU A 196 8.28 -5.80 -15.14
C LEU A 196 8.37 -4.73 -14.04
N LEU A 197 7.58 -4.85 -12.97
CA LEU A 197 7.64 -3.95 -11.81
C LEU A 197 8.96 -4.10 -11.06
N VAL A 198 9.46 -5.32 -10.85
CA VAL A 198 10.76 -5.57 -10.20
C VAL A 198 11.91 -4.95 -11.00
N LEU A 199 11.99 -5.25 -12.29
CA LEU A 199 13.05 -4.76 -13.15
C LEU A 199 12.98 -3.23 -13.35
N GLY A 200 11.80 -2.70 -13.60
CA GLY A 200 11.56 -1.27 -13.74
C GLY A 200 11.86 -0.51 -12.45
N GLY A 201 11.42 -1.04 -11.31
CA GLY A 201 11.68 -0.50 -9.98
C GLY A 201 13.17 -0.49 -9.65
N LEU A 202 13.88 -1.59 -9.94
CA LEU A 202 15.33 -1.70 -9.73
C LEU A 202 16.10 -0.71 -10.62
N ALA A 203 15.76 -0.63 -11.90
CA ALA A 203 16.38 0.31 -12.83
C ALA A 203 16.20 1.76 -12.39
N TRP A 204 14.99 2.10 -11.90
CA TRP A 204 14.69 3.44 -11.39
C TRP A 204 15.45 3.75 -10.10
N LEU A 205 15.56 2.78 -9.19
CA LEU A 205 16.31 2.90 -7.95
C LEU A 205 17.80 3.13 -8.23
N LEU A 206 18.40 2.30 -9.10
CA LEU A 206 19.80 2.43 -9.50
C LEU A 206 20.07 3.80 -10.13
N LYS A 207 19.21 4.27 -11.03
CA LYS A 207 19.32 5.61 -11.61
C LYS A 207 19.30 6.73 -10.57
N ALA A 208 18.45 6.59 -9.54
CA ALA A 208 18.39 7.55 -8.43
C ALA A 208 19.69 7.58 -7.62
N LEU A 209 20.22 6.41 -7.27
CA LEU A 209 21.46 6.25 -6.50
C LEU A 209 22.69 6.77 -7.27
N LEU A 210 22.79 6.46 -8.56
CA LEU A 210 23.89 6.97 -9.41
C LEU A 210 23.86 8.49 -9.57
N ARG A 211 22.71 9.11 -9.63
CA ARG A 211 22.58 10.58 -9.66
C ARG A 211 23.04 11.21 -8.35
N GLU A 212 22.70 10.60 -7.21
CA GLU A 212 23.12 11.10 -5.91
C GLU A 212 24.64 10.95 -5.71
N ALA A 213 25.21 9.82 -6.13
CA ALA A 213 26.66 9.61 -6.07
C ALA A 213 27.44 10.65 -6.90
N ARG A 214 26.95 10.98 -8.11
CA ARG A 214 27.57 12.02 -8.96
C ARG A 214 27.48 13.41 -8.35
N SER A 215 26.36 13.77 -7.70
CA SER A 215 26.22 15.08 -7.06
C SER A 215 27.20 15.28 -5.90
N LEU A 216 27.48 14.21 -5.13
CA LEU A 216 28.45 14.24 -4.04
C LEU A 216 29.90 14.36 -4.54
N GLN A 217 30.23 13.80 -5.70
CA GLN A 217 31.56 13.96 -6.30
C GLN A 217 31.83 15.41 -6.77
N VAL A 218 30.79 16.07 -7.32
CA VAL A 218 30.91 17.48 -7.80
C VAL A 218 31.01 18.47 -6.64
N GLU A 219 30.46 18.16 -5.47
CA GLU A 219 30.50 19.03 -4.28
C GLU A 219 31.85 18.97 -3.53
N ASN A 220 32.63 17.93 -3.79
CA ASN A 220 33.94 17.70 -3.16
C ASN A 220 35.15 18.17 -4.04
N VAL A 221 34.92 18.79 -5.18
CA VAL A 221 35.90 19.40 -6.10
C VAL A 221 35.74 20.92 -6.07
#